data_66425b9a24289211d2f94b0eaff22e2a
#
_entry.id   66425b9a24289211d2f94b0eaff22e2a
#
_cell.length_a   1.000
_cell.length_b   1.000
_cell.length_c   1.000
_cell.angle_alpha   90.00
_cell.angle_beta   90.00
_cell.angle_gamma   90.00
#
_symmetry.space_group_name_H-M   'P 1'
#
loop_
_entity.id
_entity.type
_entity.pdbx_description
1 polymer ?
#
loop_
_entity_poly.entity_id
_entity_poly.type
_entity_poly.pdbx_seq_one_letter_code
_entity_poly.pdbx_strand_id
1 'polypeptide(L)'
;QGARLKAAQANYAKLEIQQMQLHQEVLKSLTGESAFDTALLKQMLDENKAALDAAAQEVEACEADRDNEAAKVEMLATQYRQISDWASEFDAANNDTRKMILARIIEKITVDRDYRLNITFFVTAEAFRQQVSQMEPQVHITEAERCVTMQAI
;
A
#
# COMPACT_ATOMS: atom_id res chain seq x y z
N GLN A 1 -4.60 -3.02 -6.67
CA GLN A 1 -4.31 -4.12 -5.72
C GLN A 1 -5.56 -4.88 -5.31
N GLY A 2 -6.69 -4.22 -5.00
CA GLY A 2 -7.95 -4.91 -4.69
C GLY A 2 -8.43 -5.90 -5.75
N ALA A 3 -8.11 -5.68 -7.01
CA ALA A 3 -8.43 -6.62 -8.09
C ALA A 3 -7.56 -7.89 -8.04
N ARG A 4 -6.27 -7.76 -7.67
CA ARG A 4 -5.36 -8.90 -7.53
C ARG A 4 -5.76 -9.80 -6.37
N LEU A 5 -6.08 -9.23 -5.20
CA LEU A 5 -6.57 -9.99 -4.04
C LEU A 5 -7.87 -10.73 -4.37
N LYS A 6 -8.84 -10.06 -5.00
CA LYS A 6 -10.09 -10.71 -5.44
C LYS A 6 -9.85 -11.86 -6.40
N ALA A 7 -8.91 -11.70 -7.33
CA ALA A 7 -8.56 -12.77 -8.28
C ALA A 7 -7.92 -13.96 -7.57
N ALA A 8 -7.00 -13.72 -6.62
CA ALA A 8 -6.38 -14.78 -5.81
C ALA A 8 -7.42 -15.54 -4.96
N GLN A 9 -8.31 -14.81 -4.29
CA GLN A 9 -9.40 -15.42 -3.51
C GLN A 9 -10.38 -16.24 -4.37
N ALA A 10 -10.72 -15.74 -5.57
CA ALA A 10 -11.57 -16.48 -6.51
C ALA A 10 -10.89 -17.77 -7.02
N ASN A 11 -9.57 -17.71 -7.27
CA ASN A 11 -8.80 -18.88 -7.66
C ASN A 11 -8.74 -19.92 -6.52
N TYR A 12 -8.48 -19.49 -5.30
CA TYR A 12 -8.49 -20.35 -4.12
C TYR A 12 -9.85 -21.05 -3.93
N ALA A 13 -10.95 -20.30 -3.96
CA ALA A 13 -12.30 -20.85 -3.84
C ALA A 13 -12.65 -21.86 -4.95
N LYS A 14 -12.18 -21.62 -6.19
CA LYS A 14 -12.34 -22.57 -7.30
C LYS A 14 -11.61 -23.89 -7.02
N LEU A 15 -10.40 -23.84 -6.51
CA LEU A 15 -9.60 -25.03 -6.17
C LEU A 15 -10.20 -25.81 -4.99
N GLU A 16 -10.81 -25.13 -4.01
CA GLU A 16 -11.55 -25.79 -2.92
C GLU A 16 -12.76 -26.59 -3.46
N ILE A 17 -13.52 -26.00 -4.39
CA ILE A 17 -14.63 -26.70 -5.04
C ILE A 17 -14.13 -27.94 -5.80
N GLN A 18 -13.02 -27.81 -6.53
CA GLN A 18 -12.41 -28.95 -7.22
C GLN A 18 -11.97 -30.05 -6.25
N GLN A 19 -11.39 -29.67 -5.11
CA GLN A 19 -11.01 -30.63 -4.08
C GLN A 19 -12.20 -31.38 -3.53
N MET A 20 -13.34 -30.73 -3.26
CA MET A 20 -14.56 -31.38 -2.82
C MET A 20 -15.08 -32.36 -3.86
N GLN A 21 -15.06 -31.99 -5.14
CA GLN A 21 -15.48 -32.87 -6.25
C GLN A 21 -14.59 -34.12 -6.35
N LEU A 22 -13.26 -33.93 -6.25
CA LEU A 22 -12.31 -35.05 -6.25
C LEU A 22 -12.52 -36.00 -5.08
N HIS A 23 -12.78 -35.48 -3.87
CA HIS A 23 -13.12 -36.33 -2.73
C HIS A 23 -14.40 -37.11 -2.94
N GLN A 24 -15.41 -36.53 -3.55
CA GLN A 24 -16.67 -37.27 -3.90
C GLN A 24 -16.40 -38.39 -4.90
N GLU A 25 -15.55 -38.13 -5.91
CA GLU A 25 -15.18 -39.18 -6.88
C GLU A 25 -14.35 -40.31 -6.24
N VAL A 26 -13.50 -39.99 -5.26
CA VAL A 26 -12.80 -41.02 -4.47
C VAL A 26 -13.76 -41.87 -3.71
N LEU A 27 -14.79 -41.31 -3.07
CA LEU A 27 -15.83 -42.06 -2.38
C LEU A 27 -16.60 -42.99 -3.33
N LYS A 28 -16.95 -42.52 -4.54
CA LYS A 28 -17.57 -43.35 -5.57
C LYS A 28 -16.63 -44.45 -6.07
N SER A 29 -15.33 -44.19 -6.15
CA SER A 29 -14.36 -45.21 -6.53
C SER A 29 -14.30 -46.36 -5.53
N LEU A 30 -14.46 -46.05 -4.22
CA LEU A 30 -14.47 -47.07 -3.16
C LEU A 30 -15.73 -47.95 -3.23
N THR A 31 -16.85 -47.42 -3.75
CA THR A 31 -18.10 -48.19 -3.95
C THR A 31 -18.18 -48.88 -5.31
N GLY A 32 -17.17 -48.69 -6.17
CA GLY A 32 -17.15 -49.28 -7.52
C GLY A 32 -17.99 -48.51 -8.55
N GLU A 33 -18.50 -47.31 -8.20
CA GLU A 33 -19.36 -46.51 -9.08
C GLU A 33 -18.59 -45.45 -9.89
N SER A 34 -17.30 -45.26 -9.63
CA SER A 34 -16.47 -44.31 -10.37
C SER A 34 -15.94 -44.89 -11.67
N ALA A 35 -15.93 -44.06 -12.71
CA ALA A 35 -15.31 -44.37 -13.99
C ALA A 35 -13.78 -44.14 -14.00
N PHE A 36 -13.21 -43.57 -12.94
CA PHE A 36 -11.80 -43.20 -12.84
C PHE A 36 -10.99 -44.22 -12.05
N ASP A 37 -9.74 -44.45 -12.48
CA ASP A 37 -8.81 -45.28 -11.76
C ASP A 37 -8.35 -44.59 -10.46
N THR A 38 -8.19 -45.38 -9.40
CA THR A 38 -7.80 -44.92 -8.06
C THR A 38 -6.43 -44.24 -8.06
N ALA A 39 -5.50 -44.70 -8.90
CA ALA A 39 -4.17 -44.08 -9.02
C ALA A 39 -4.24 -42.69 -9.65
N LEU A 40 -5.10 -42.52 -10.67
CA LEU A 40 -5.34 -41.20 -11.29
C LEU A 40 -6.00 -40.21 -10.31
N LEU A 41 -7.00 -40.67 -9.56
CA LEU A 41 -7.67 -39.83 -8.57
C LEU A 41 -6.72 -39.38 -7.47
N LYS A 42 -5.80 -40.25 -7.03
CA LYS A 42 -4.76 -39.87 -6.06
C LYS A 42 -3.82 -38.79 -6.62
N GLN A 43 -3.36 -38.99 -7.85
CA GLN A 43 -2.52 -37.99 -8.50
C GLN A 43 -3.22 -36.63 -8.61
N MET A 44 -4.48 -36.60 -9.04
CA MET A 44 -5.27 -35.38 -9.15
C MET A 44 -5.50 -34.71 -7.79
N LEU A 45 -5.67 -35.48 -6.71
CA LEU A 45 -5.76 -34.95 -5.35
C LEU A 45 -4.44 -34.31 -4.89
N ASP A 46 -3.31 -34.97 -5.14
CA ASP A 46 -2.00 -34.46 -4.76
C ASP A 46 -1.67 -33.16 -5.55
N GLU A 47 -1.97 -33.12 -6.84
CA GLU A 47 -1.81 -31.91 -7.69
C GLU A 47 -2.71 -30.77 -7.22
N ASN A 48 -3.99 -31.05 -6.93
CA ASN A 48 -4.93 -30.04 -6.45
C ASN A 48 -4.55 -29.52 -5.07
N LYS A 49 -4.04 -30.36 -4.19
CA LYS A 49 -3.52 -29.95 -2.88
C LYS A 49 -2.34 -29.00 -3.02
N ALA A 50 -1.38 -29.31 -3.88
CA ALA A 50 -0.25 -28.42 -4.15
C ALA A 50 -0.70 -27.08 -4.73
N ALA A 51 -1.70 -27.09 -5.62
CA ALA A 51 -2.27 -25.87 -6.18
C ALA A 51 -3.02 -25.05 -5.12
N LEU A 52 -3.74 -25.69 -4.19
CA LEU A 52 -4.39 -25.01 -3.06
C LEU A 52 -3.39 -24.36 -2.11
N ASP A 53 -2.30 -25.05 -1.76
CA ASP A 53 -1.27 -24.51 -0.90
C ASP A 53 -0.61 -23.28 -1.55
N ALA A 54 -0.34 -23.33 -2.87
CA ALA A 54 0.20 -22.20 -3.62
C ALA A 54 -0.80 -21.02 -3.68
N ALA A 55 -2.08 -21.29 -3.92
CA ALA A 55 -3.11 -20.26 -3.97
C ALA A 55 -3.34 -19.61 -2.60
N ALA A 56 -3.26 -20.37 -1.50
CA ALA A 56 -3.32 -19.85 -0.13
C ALA A 56 -2.18 -18.88 0.15
N GLN A 57 -0.95 -19.24 -0.24
CA GLN A 57 0.21 -18.35 -0.10
C GLN A 57 0.07 -17.06 -0.93
N GLU A 58 -0.52 -17.14 -2.13
CA GLU A 58 -0.77 -15.95 -2.93
C GLU A 58 -1.80 -15.01 -2.29
N VAL A 59 -2.87 -15.56 -1.69
CA VAL A 59 -3.85 -14.77 -0.93
C VAL A 59 -3.18 -14.08 0.24
N GLU A 60 -2.40 -14.81 1.04
CA GLU A 60 -1.68 -14.26 2.20
C GLU A 60 -0.70 -13.15 1.79
N ALA A 61 0.05 -13.34 0.71
CA ALA A 61 0.96 -12.31 0.17
C ALA A 61 0.20 -11.04 -0.26
N CYS A 62 -0.94 -11.20 -0.94
CA CYS A 62 -1.77 -10.06 -1.35
C CYS A 62 -2.41 -9.33 -0.17
N GLU A 63 -2.77 -10.03 0.89
CA GLU A 63 -3.28 -9.43 2.13
C GLU A 63 -2.20 -8.67 2.88
N ALA A 64 -1.00 -9.24 3.01
CA ALA A 64 0.15 -8.57 3.60
C ALA A 64 0.55 -7.29 2.84
N ASP A 65 0.54 -7.33 1.50
CA ASP A 65 0.80 -6.16 0.66
C ASP A 65 -0.23 -5.05 0.90
N ARG A 66 -1.52 -5.41 0.99
CA ARG A 66 -2.62 -4.48 1.28
C ARG A 66 -2.46 -3.82 2.64
N ASP A 67 -2.14 -4.61 3.67
CA ASP A 67 -2.02 -4.13 5.04
C ASP A 67 -0.78 -3.23 5.20
N ASN A 68 0.33 -3.55 4.53
CA ASN A 68 1.51 -2.70 4.45
C ASN A 68 1.21 -1.34 3.78
N GLU A 69 0.40 -1.33 2.73
CA GLU A 69 0.01 -0.06 2.08
C GLU A 69 -0.92 0.76 2.97
N ALA A 70 -1.91 0.13 3.62
CA ALA A 70 -2.78 0.81 4.55
C ALA A 70 -1.99 1.45 5.71
N ALA A 71 -1.01 0.72 6.27
CA ALA A 71 -0.12 1.24 7.31
C ALA A 71 0.72 2.44 6.84
N LYS A 72 1.23 2.40 5.60
CA LYS A 72 1.96 3.54 5.00
C LYS A 72 1.07 4.77 4.84
N VAL A 73 -0.17 4.59 4.37
CA VAL A 73 -1.14 5.67 4.22
C VAL A 73 -1.47 6.30 5.57
N GLU A 74 -1.69 5.49 6.61
CA GLU A 74 -1.98 5.98 7.95
C GLU A 74 -0.79 6.73 8.58
N MET A 75 0.42 6.22 8.40
CA MET A 75 1.64 6.89 8.85
C MET A 75 1.78 8.27 8.21
N LEU A 76 1.52 8.39 6.92
CA LEU A 76 1.60 9.66 6.19
C LEU A 76 0.46 10.61 6.58
N ALA A 77 -0.74 10.11 6.78
CA ALA A 77 -1.85 10.92 7.30
C ALA A 77 -1.54 11.48 8.70
N THR A 78 -0.84 10.72 9.54
CA THR A 78 -0.38 11.17 10.85
C THR A 78 0.69 12.24 10.74
N GLN A 79 1.68 12.05 9.86
CA GLN A 79 2.71 13.06 9.59
C GLN A 79 2.11 14.36 9.05
N TYR A 80 1.12 14.25 8.15
CA TYR A 80 0.42 15.42 7.62
C TYR A 80 -0.32 16.21 8.71
N ARG A 81 -1.05 15.52 9.59
CA ARG A 81 -1.72 16.18 10.71
C ARG A 81 -0.72 16.93 11.59
N GLN A 82 0.43 16.32 11.90
CA GLN A 82 1.48 16.98 12.68
C GLN A 82 2.03 18.25 12.00
N ILE A 83 2.25 18.20 10.67
CA ILE A 83 2.71 19.37 9.91
C ILE A 83 1.64 20.47 9.90
N SER A 84 0.37 20.10 9.73
CA SER A 84 -0.76 21.02 9.75
C SER A 84 -0.91 21.69 11.12
N ASP A 85 -0.77 20.92 12.21
CA ASP A 85 -0.82 21.44 13.57
C ASP A 85 0.36 22.41 13.81
N TRP A 86 1.57 22.08 13.36
CA TRP A 86 2.72 22.99 13.46
C TRP A 86 2.54 24.26 12.64
N ALA A 87 1.90 24.18 11.47
CA ALA A 87 1.62 25.37 10.67
C ALA A 87 0.65 26.32 11.40
N SER A 88 -0.36 25.79 12.08
CA SER A 88 -1.30 26.59 12.87
C SER A 88 -0.67 27.18 14.15
N GLU A 89 0.27 26.43 14.76
CA GLU A 89 1.00 26.91 15.94
C GLU A 89 2.09 27.93 15.58
N PHE A 90 2.65 27.86 14.38
CA PHE A 90 3.78 28.69 13.93
C PHE A 90 3.47 30.18 13.98
N ASP A 91 2.27 30.58 13.58
CA ASP A 91 1.87 32.00 13.55
C ASP A 91 1.78 32.62 14.96
N ALA A 92 1.34 31.84 15.93
CA ALA A 92 1.21 32.27 17.33
C ALA A 92 2.50 32.05 18.16
N ALA A 93 3.48 31.31 17.62
CA ALA A 93 4.67 30.88 18.34
C ALA A 93 5.70 32.02 18.51
N ASN A 94 6.46 31.94 19.60
CA ASN A 94 7.67 32.76 19.78
C ASN A 94 8.82 32.31 18.84
N ASN A 95 9.88 33.10 18.72
CA ASN A 95 10.99 32.83 17.80
C ASN A 95 11.70 31.47 18.06
N ASP A 96 11.80 31.03 19.29
CA ASP A 96 12.47 29.78 19.62
C ASP A 96 11.60 28.56 19.26
N THR A 97 10.31 28.65 19.49
CA THR A 97 9.34 27.64 19.05
C THR A 97 9.28 27.57 17.51
N ARG A 98 9.29 28.71 16.82
CA ARG A 98 9.37 28.77 15.35
C ARG A 98 10.60 28.06 14.80
N LYS A 99 11.78 28.30 15.41
CA LYS A 99 13.01 27.60 15.02
C LYS A 99 12.91 26.09 15.21
N MET A 100 12.31 25.64 16.32
CA MET A 100 12.10 24.21 16.57
C MET A 100 11.17 23.57 15.54
N ILE A 101 10.08 24.24 15.16
CA ILE A 101 9.16 23.77 14.13
C ILE A 101 9.89 23.66 12.79
N LEU A 102 10.61 24.70 12.38
CA LEU A 102 11.36 24.71 11.13
C LEU A 102 12.44 23.62 11.10
N ALA A 103 13.14 23.37 12.19
CA ALA A 103 14.17 22.33 12.29
C ALA A 103 13.60 20.89 12.13
N ARG A 104 12.31 20.71 12.35
CA ARG A 104 11.63 19.40 12.15
C ARG A 104 11.13 19.20 10.71
N ILE A 105 10.93 20.28 9.97
CA ILE A 105 10.37 20.24 8.60
C ILE A 105 11.49 20.34 7.56
N ILE A 106 12.54 21.13 7.85
CA ILE A 106 13.63 21.43 6.92
C ILE A 106 14.80 20.49 7.17
N GLU A 107 15.20 19.77 6.13
CA GLU A 107 16.38 18.91 6.14
C GLU A 107 17.65 19.72 5.95
N LYS A 108 17.65 20.64 4.98
CA LYS A 108 18.84 21.39 4.59
C LYS A 108 18.47 22.72 3.97
N ILE A 109 19.25 23.75 4.32
CA ILE A 109 19.22 25.06 3.67
C ILE A 109 20.61 25.32 3.07
N THR A 110 20.68 25.59 1.76
CA THR A 110 21.89 25.99 1.07
C THR A 110 21.71 27.38 0.48
N VAL A 111 22.76 28.19 0.60
CA VAL A 111 22.79 29.54 0.02
C VAL A 111 23.84 29.56 -1.10
N ASP A 112 23.40 29.85 -2.31
CA ASP A 112 24.29 29.98 -3.47
C ASP A 112 24.97 31.34 -3.50
N ARG A 113 25.99 31.48 -4.38
CA ARG A 113 26.77 32.70 -4.51
C ARG A 113 25.96 33.96 -4.88
N ASP A 114 24.80 33.72 -5.53
CA ASP A 114 23.85 34.76 -5.92
C ASP A 114 22.78 35.04 -4.84
N TYR A 115 23.03 34.64 -3.60
CA TYR A 115 22.09 34.75 -2.47
C TYR A 115 20.76 34.00 -2.69
N ARG A 116 20.72 32.99 -3.56
CA ARG A 116 19.57 32.13 -3.71
C ARG A 116 19.54 31.10 -2.58
N LEU A 117 18.38 30.99 -1.94
CA LEU A 117 18.13 30.01 -0.89
C LEU A 117 17.51 28.76 -1.52
N ASN A 118 18.18 27.61 -1.37
CA ASN A 118 17.62 26.31 -1.69
C ASN A 118 17.25 25.60 -0.38
N ILE A 119 15.96 25.33 -0.19
CA ILE A 119 15.44 24.69 1.01
C ILE A 119 14.99 23.27 0.65
N THR A 120 15.61 22.28 1.29
CA THR A 120 15.21 20.87 1.17
C THR A 120 14.39 20.50 2.40
N PHE A 121 13.22 19.90 2.17
CA PHE A 121 12.33 19.45 3.22
C PHE A 121 12.44 17.93 3.40
N PHE A 122 12.21 17.42 4.61
CA PHE A 122 12.13 15.97 4.88
C PHE A 122 11.00 15.27 4.11
N VAL A 123 9.96 16.01 3.75
CA VAL A 123 8.85 15.51 2.94
C VAL A 123 8.88 16.19 1.58
N THR A 124 9.03 15.42 0.50
CA THR A 124 8.96 15.98 -0.85
C THR A 124 7.51 16.30 -1.22
N ALA A 125 7.30 17.47 -1.85
CA ALA A 125 5.99 17.91 -2.33
C ALA A 125 5.35 16.90 -3.31
N GLU A 126 6.16 16.11 -4.03
CA GLU A 126 5.68 15.06 -4.95
C GLU A 126 5.14 13.84 -4.21
N ALA A 127 5.83 13.36 -3.18
CA ALA A 127 5.34 12.28 -2.33
C ALA A 127 4.04 12.69 -1.63
N PHE A 128 3.94 13.94 -1.22
CA PHE A 128 2.76 14.54 -0.63
C PHE A 128 1.59 14.65 -1.63
N ARG A 129 1.81 15.14 -2.86
CA ARG A 129 0.76 15.26 -3.90
C ARG A 129 0.19 13.92 -4.33
N GLN A 130 1.03 12.91 -4.54
CA GLN A 130 0.58 11.58 -4.93
C GLN A 130 -0.34 10.97 -3.88
N GLN A 131 -0.12 11.28 -2.63
CA GLN A 131 -0.87 10.72 -1.52
C GLN A 131 -2.18 11.47 -1.25
N VAL A 132 -2.17 12.80 -1.27
CA VAL A 132 -3.39 13.62 -1.18
C VAL A 132 -4.34 13.35 -2.35
N SER A 133 -3.80 13.15 -3.55
CA SER A 133 -4.56 12.79 -4.75
C SER A 133 -5.25 11.41 -4.66
N GLN A 134 -4.75 10.52 -3.81
CA GLN A 134 -5.37 9.21 -3.53
C GLN A 134 -6.38 9.24 -2.40
N MET A 135 -6.32 10.24 -1.52
CA MET A 135 -7.17 10.34 -0.33
C MET A 135 -8.44 11.19 -0.54
N GLU A 136 -8.46 12.13 -1.51
CA GLU A 136 -9.67 12.92 -1.82
C GLU A 136 -9.76 13.29 -3.32
N PRO A 137 -10.95 13.09 -3.97
CA PRO A 137 -11.11 13.41 -5.39
C PRO A 137 -11.32 14.90 -5.71
N GLN A 138 -11.19 15.83 -4.75
CA GLN A 138 -11.53 17.24 -4.93
C GLN A 138 -10.62 18.27 -4.22
N VAL A 139 -9.31 18.13 -4.27
CA VAL A 139 -8.46 19.28 -3.93
C VAL A 139 -7.69 19.73 -5.17
N HIS A 140 -8.17 20.76 -5.85
CA HIS A 140 -7.45 21.49 -6.88
C HIS A 140 -6.30 22.27 -6.21
N ILE A 141 -5.11 21.71 -6.24
CA ILE A 141 -3.89 22.48 -5.94
C ILE A 141 -3.43 23.09 -7.26
N THR A 142 -3.53 24.40 -7.36
CA THR A 142 -3.09 25.18 -8.53
C THR A 142 -1.57 25.07 -8.70
N GLU A 143 -1.13 25.09 -9.97
CA GLU A 143 0.23 24.86 -10.49
C GLU A 143 1.33 25.84 -9.99
N ALA A 144 1.04 26.70 -9.02
CA ALA A 144 1.94 27.76 -8.54
C ALA A 144 3.03 27.33 -7.53
N GLU A 145 3.07 26.06 -7.13
CA GLU A 145 3.99 25.58 -6.09
C GLU A 145 5.18 24.76 -6.59
N ARG A 146 5.58 24.97 -7.82
CA ARG A 146 6.90 24.54 -8.29
C ARG A 146 7.93 25.59 -7.88
N CYS A 147 8.78 25.25 -6.95
CA CYS A 147 9.87 26.07 -6.42
C CYS A 147 9.41 27.37 -5.71
N VAL A 148 9.35 27.34 -4.40
CA VAL A 148 9.41 28.56 -3.61
C VAL A 148 10.84 29.10 -3.69
N THR A 149 11.13 29.87 -4.73
CA THR A 149 12.32 30.72 -4.80
C THR A 149 11.94 32.01 -4.09
N MET A 150 12.22 32.13 -2.81
CA MET A 150 12.15 33.44 -2.13
C MET A 150 13.34 34.27 -2.57
N GLN A 151 13.08 35.25 -3.41
CA GLN A 151 14.00 36.39 -3.59
C GLN A 151 13.81 37.33 -2.40
N ALA A 152 14.80 37.37 -1.53
CA ALA A 152 14.93 38.46 -0.55
C ALA A 152 15.37 39.69 -1.29
N ILE A 153 14.59 40.79 -1.20
CA ILE A 153 14.94 42.15 -1.60
C ILE A 153 15.81 42.75 -0.53
#